data_b002ce45131eb06b3e44f61d9d0cd3bd
#
_entry.id   b002ce45131eb06b3e44f61d9d0cd3bd
#
_cell.length_a   1.000
_cell.length_b   1.000
_cell.length_c   1.000
_cell.angle_alpha   90.00
_cell.angle_beta   90.00
_cell.angle_gamma   90.00
#
_symmetry.space_group_name_H-M   'P 1'
#
loop_
_entity.id
_entity.type
_entity.pdbx_description
1 polymer ?
#
loop_
_entity_poly.entity_id
_entity_poly.type
_entity_poly.pdbx_seq_one_letter_code
_entity_poly.pdbx_strand_id
1 'polypeptide(L)'
;MIPNDGMLTIRPYHEGDAVSVGILIADTYSKFNLSDFTPKQRDAMLGPFLYARSTESSHRESIAKAIHAPTVLVAEMGCKIVGVLRGGRTDQLGRTVLQSLFVSGSHHRQGIGRKLTEHFEQEHISRGITVFKLLATLQAVPFYLEMGYKKSTGVRSIHSFEGQGLPSQPMKKIFKINDLNG
;
A
#
# COMPACT_ATOMS: atom_id res chain seq x y z
N MET A 1 29.25 -10.05 -14.84
CA MET A 1 27.79 -9.84 -14.78
C MET A 1 27.58 -8.51 -14.08
N ILE A 2 27.22 -7.44 -14.80
CA ILE A 2 26.96 -6.12 -14.21
C ILE A 2 25.66 -6.29 -13.41
N PRO A 3 25.61 -5.97 -12.09
CA PRO A 3 24.36 -5.94 -11.37
C PRO A 3 23.43 -4.97 -12.10
N ASN A 4 22.17 -5.39 -12.32
CA ASN A 4 21.14 -4.57 -12.96
C ASN A 4 20.71 -3.47 -11.95
N ASP A 5 21.69 -2.62 -11.61
CA ASP A 5 21.56 -1.55 -10.60
C ASP A 5 20.68 -0.44 -11.16
N GLY A 6 19.37 -0.56 -10.98
CA GLY A 6 18.44 0.52 -11.28
C GLY A 6 17.16 0.17 -12.01
N MET A 7 16.97 -1.05 -12.50
CA MET A 7 15.71 -1.42 -13.14
C MET A 7 14.63 -1.70 -12.09
N LEU A 8 13.55 -0.93 -12.13
CA LEU A 8 12.38 -1.13 -11.27
C LEU A 8 11.55 -2.31 -11.78
N THR A 9 11.34 -3.30 -10.92
CA THR A 9 10.48 -4.46 -11.18
C THR A 9 9.31 -4.47 -10.21
N ILE A 10 8.10 -4.71 -10.72
CA ILE A 10 6.92 -5.00 -9.91
C ILE A 10 6.69 -6.49 -9.95
N ARG A 11 6.56 -7.11 -8.79
CA ARG A 11 6.32 -8.56 -8.66
C ARG A 11 5.42 -8.89 -7.46
N PRO A 12 4.82 -10.09 -7.44
CA PRO A 12 4.17 -10.58 -6.23
C PRO A 12 5.12 -10.64 -5.04
N TYR A 13 4.57 -10.42 -3.86
CA TYR A 13 5.25 -10.61 -2.57
C TYR A 13 5.53 -12.09 -2.33
N HIS A 14 6.66 -12.40 -1.71
CA HIS A 14 7.03 -13.71 -1.18
C HIS A 14 7.25 -13.63 0.34
N GLU A 15 7.10 -14.74 1.05
CA GLU A 15 7.30 -14.77 2.50
C GLU A 15 8.70 -14.28 2.93
N GLY A 16 9.72 -14.54 2.10
CA GLY A 16 11.08 -14.04 2.30
C GLY A 16 11.20 -12.52 2.30
N ASP A 17 10.22 -11.80 1.76
CA ASP A 17 10.18 -10.33 1.73
C ASP A 17 9.69 -9.72 3.06
N ALA A 18 9.13 -10.52 3.97
CA ALA A 18 8.41 -10.04 5.14
C ALA A 18 9.19 -9.04 5.99
N VAL A 19 10.46 -9.29 6.22
CA VAL A 19 11.33 -8.40 6.99
C VAL A 19 11.53 -7.06 6.27
N SER A 20 11.89 -7.10 4.99
CA SER A 20 12.15 -5.90 4.19
C SER A 20 10.89 -5.06 4.00
N VAL A 21 9.74 -5.70 3.75
CA VAL A 21 8.43 -5.04 3.64
C VAL A 21 8.00 -4.48 4.99
N GLY A 22 8.18 -5.23 6.08
CA GLY A 22 7.86 -4.77 7.43
C GLY A 22 8.63 -3.50 7.81
N ILE A 23 9.94 -3.46 7.53
CA ILE A 23 10.79 -2.29 7.75
C ILE A 23 10.34 -1.11 6.88
N LEU A 24 10.09 -1.36 5.58
CA LEU A 24 9.59 -0.33 4.67
C LEU A 24 8.29 0.30 5.17
N ILE A 25 7.33 -0.51 5.60
CA ILE A 25 6.05 -0.02 6.15
C ILE A 25 6.30 0.78 7.43
N ALA A 26 7.07 0.24 8.39
CA ALA A 26 7.35 0.90 9.65
C ALA A 26 7.96 2.30 9.44
N ASP A 27 9.00 2.40 8.61
CA ASP A 27 9.71 3.65 8.33
C ASP A 27 8.84 4.67 7.61
N THR A 28 8.14 4.22 6.56
CA THR A 28 7.31 5.10 5.73
C THR A 28 6.09 5.58 6.50
N TYR A 29 5.40 4.68 7.18
CA TYR A 29 4.20 4.99 7.93
C TYR A 29 4.49 5.95 9.08
N SER A 30 5.54 5.67 9.88
CA SER A 30 5.97 6.56 10.96
C SER A 30 6.32 7.96 10.48
N LYS A 31 7.07 8.04 9.38
CA LYS A 31 7.60 9.31 8.89
C LYS A 31 6.56 10.18 8.21
N PHE A 32 5.69 9.61 7.39
CA PHE A 32 4.81 10.37 6.50
C PHE A 32 3.34 10.41 6.93
N ASN A 33 2.89 9.42 7.71
CA ASN A 33 1.49 9.32 8.11
C ASN A 33 1.28 9.61 9.61
N LEU A 34 2.29 9.34 10.43
CA LEU A 34 2.16 9.38 11.89
C LEU A 34 3.04 10.45 12.55
N SER A 35 3.65 11.34 11.77
CA SER A 35 4.55 12.41 12.30
C SER A 35 3.90 13.28 13.37
N ASP A 36 2.61 13.57 13.22
CA ASP A 36 1.86 14.48 14.07
C ASP A 36 1.23 13.82 15.32
N PHE A 37 1.40 12.49 15.43
CA PHE A 37 0.90 11.72 16.56
C PHE A 37 1.93 11.57 17.68
N THR A 38 1.46 11.45 18.92
CA THR A 38 2.33 11.16 20.08
C THR A 38 3.00 9.78 19.91
N PRO A 39 4.14 9.51 20.57
CA PRO A 39 4.81 8.20 20.50
C PRO A 39 3.85 7.04 20.81
N LYS A 40 3.06 7.15 21.87
CA LYS A 40 2.08 6.11 22.25
C LYS A 40 1.03 5.86 21.16
N GLN A 41 0.54 6.90 20.52
CA GLN A 41 -0.41 6.77 19.41
C GLN A 41 0.24 6.13 18.18
N ARG A 42 1.48 6.53 17.86
CA ARG A 42 2.25 5.93 16.75
C ARG A 42 2.45 4.44 16.97
N ASP A 43 2.86 4.02 18.17
CA ASP A 43 3.08 2.63 18.49
C ASP A 43 1.81 1.80 18.31
N ALA A 44 0.66 2.30 18.79
CA ALA A 44 -0.64 1.66 18.62
C ALA A 44 -1.06 1.59 17.14
N MET A 45 -0.74 2.61 16.33
CA MET A 45 -1.05 2.64 14.89
C MET A 45 -0.11 1.80 14.04
N LEU A 46 1.13 1.58 14.49
CA LEU A 46 2.09 0.70 13.81
C LEU A 46 1.74 -0.78 14.04
N GLY A 47 1.15 -1.11 15.18
CA GLY A 47 0.84 -2.49 15.52
C GLY A 47 2.06 -3.41 15.40
N PRO A 48 1.97 -4.56 14.70
CA PRO A 48 3.11 -5.48 14.54
C PRO A 48 4.35 -4.84 13.90
N PHE A 49 4.20 -3.81 13.09
CA PHE A 49 5.32 -3.15 12.40
C PHE A 49 6.22 -2.36 13.35
N LEU A 50 5.79 -2.08 14.58
CA LEU A 50 6.64 -1.55 15.65
C LEU A 50 7.90 -2.42 15.86
N TYR A 51 7.75 -3.72 15.68
CA TYR A 51 8.80 -4.73 15.85
C TYR A 51 9.48 -5.15 14.54
N ALA A 52 9.40 -4.34 13.49
CA ALA A 52 9.90 -4.70 12.16
C ALA A 52 11.39 -5.07 12.12
N ARG A 53 12.18 -4.58 13.08
CA ARG A 53 13.62 -4.89 13.22
C ARG A 53 13.94 -5.95 14.28
N SER A 54 12.92 -6.54 14.89
CA SER A 54 13.11 -7.62 15.85
C SER A 54 13.58 -8.90 15.17
N THR A 55 14.41 -9.66 15.89
CA THR A 55 14.87 -11.00 15.47
C THR A 55 13.97 -12.13 15.98
N GLU A 56 13.00 -11.82 16.82
CA GLU A 56 12.08 -12.80 17.39
C GLU A 56 11.13 -13.35 16.32
N SER A 57 10.96 -14.70 16.31
CA SER A 57 10.10 -15.38 15.34
C SER A 57 8.63 -14.96 15.47
N SER A 58 8.15 -14.78 16.70
CA SER A 58 6.78 -14.32 16.98
C SER A 58 6.46 -12.95 16.37
N HIS A 59 7.41 -12.03 16.41
CA HIS A 59 7.28 -10.72 15.77
C HIS A 59 7.26 -10.84 14.26
N ARG A 60 8.15 -11.66 13.69
CA ARG A 60 8.20 -11.90 12.23
C ARG A 60 6.91 -12.53 11.71
N GLU A 61 6.37 -13.52 12.42
CA GLU A 61 5.08 -14.14 12.08
C GLU A 61 3.92 -13.13 12.13
N SER A 62 3.90 -12.29 13.17
CA SER A 62 2.89 -11.23 13.32
C SER A 62 2.96 -10.21 12.19
N ILE A 63 4.18 -9.84 11.76
CA ILE A 63 4.41 -8.94 10.62
C ILE A 63 3.95 -9.59 9.31
N ALA A 64 4.34 -10.84 9.05
CA ALA A 64 3.93 -11.56 7.86
C ALA A 64 2.41 -11.67 7.77
N LYS A 65 1.74 -11.98 8.89
CA LYS A 65 0.27 -12.00 8.98
C LYS A 65 -0.34 -10.61 8.73
N ALA A 66 0.27 -9.54 9.22
CA ALA A 66 -0.21 -8.17 9.00
C ALA A 66 -0.02 -7.71 7.54
N ILE A 67 1.00 -8.21 6.85
CA ILE A 67 1.22 -7.94 5.41
C ILE A 67 0.18 -8.66 4.56
N HIS A 68 -0.32 -9.82 4.99
CA HIS A 68 -1.19 -10.66 4.18
C HIS A 68 -2.44 -9.92 3.67
N ALA A 69 -2.69 -10.07 2.37
CA ALA A 69 -3.88 -9.61 1.66
C ALA A 69 -4.09 -10.50 0.42
N PRO A 70 -5.28 -10.52 -0.21
CA PRO A 70 -5.51 -11.28 -1.44
C PRO A 70 -4.51 -10.97 -2.56
N THR A 71 -4.07 -9.72 -2.65
CA THR A 71 -3.01 -9.28 -3.56
C THR A 71 -2.01 -8.43 -2.78
N VAL A 72 -0.74 -8.84 -2.82
CA VAL A 72 0.39 -8.06 -2.32
C VAL A 72 1.45 -7.98 -3.41
N LEU A 73 1.78 -6.76 -3.82
CA LEU A 73 2.79 -6.46 -4.83
C LEU A 73 3.94 -5.72 -4.19
N VAL A 74 5.16 -6.04 -4.59
CA VAL A 74 6.36 -5.30 -4.20
C VAL A 74 7.00 -4.65 -5.41
N ALA A 75 7.56 -3.47 -5.19
CA ALA A 75 8.43 -2.78 -6.12
C ALA A 75 9.87 -3.02 -5.68
N GLU A 76 10.66 -3.65 -6.53
CA GLU A 76 12.06 -3.97 -6.29
C GLU A 76 12.94 -3.17 -7.23
N MET A 77 13.99 -2.57 -6.70
CA MET A 77 15.02 -1.86 -7.45
C MET A 77 16.40 -2.39 -7.06
N GLY A 78 17.05 -3.05 -8.00
CA GLY A 78 18.22 -3.88 -7.68
C GLY A 78 17.81 -5.02 -6.74
N CYS A 79 18.45 -5.13 -5.58
CA CYS A 79 18.12 -6.13 -4.55
C CYS A 79 17.34 -5.53 -3.38
N LYS A 80 16.71 -4.36 -3.55
CA LYS A 80 16.01 -3.65 -2.47
C LYS A 80 14.52 -3.50 -2.79
N ILE A 81 13.68 -3.83 -1.82
CA ILE A 81 12.25 -3.50 -1.88
C ILE A 81 12.09 -2.02 -1.53
N VAL A 82 11.55 -1.26 -2.48
CA VAL A 82 11.37 0.19 -2.40
C VAL A 82 9.90 0.61 -2.35
N GLY A 83 8.98 -0.33 -2.55
CA GLY A 83 7.55 -0.09 -2.45
C GLY A 83 6.77 -1.36 -2.19
N VAL A 84 5.58 -1.21 -1.61
CA VAL A 84 4.63 -2.30 -1.40
C VAL A 84 3.20 -1.78 -1.54
N LEU A 85 2.36 -2.55 -2.24
CA LEU A 85 0.92 -2.33 -2.35
C LEU A 85 0.19 -3.58 -1.85
N ARG A 86 -0.86 -3.38 -1.06
CA ARG A 86 -1.71 -4.45 -0.52
C ARG A 86 -3.18 -4.16 -0.84
N GLY A 87 -3.92 -5.18 -1.20
CA GLY A 87 -5.34 -5.03 -1.50
C GLY A 87 -5.97 -6.31 -2.04
N GLY A 88 -6.97 -6.16 -2.91
CA GLY A 88 -7.59 -7.26 -3.63
C GLY A 88 -8.84 -7.86 -2.97
N ARG A 89 -9.21 -7.41 -1.75
CA ARG A 89 -10.49 -7.81 -1.17
C ARG A 89 -11.63 -7.18 -1.98
N THR A 90 -12.50 -8.01 -2.50
CA THR A 90 -13.66 -7.59 -3.30
C THR A 90 -14.93 -7.70 -2.46
N ASP A 91 -15.76 -6.69 -2.49
CA ASP A 91 -17.05 -6.69 -1.80
C ASP A 91 -18.15 -7.38 -2.65
N GLN A 92 -19.35 -7.54 -2.06
CA GLN A 92 -20.48 -8.18 -2.70
C GLN A 92 -20.97 -7.49 -3.99
N LEU A 93 -20.56 -6.23 -4.21
CA LEU A 93 -20.88 -5.46 -5.41
C LEU A 93 -19.76 -5.51 -6.44
N GLY A 94 -18.79 -6.42 -6.30
CA GLY A 94 -17.68 -6.58 -7.22
C GLY A 94 -16.66 -5.43 -7.18
N ARG A 95 -16.61 -4.64 -6.08
CA ARG A 95 -15.70 -3.51 -5.93
C ARG A 95 -14.47 -3.94 -5.15
N THR A 96 -13.29 -3.75 -5.73
CA THR A 96 -12.02 -4.14 -5.12
C THR A 96 -11.41 -2.99 -4.30
N VAL A 97 -10.83 -3.32 -3.15
CA VAL A 97 -10.21 -2.36 -2.25
C VAL A 97 -8.69 -2.40 -2.38
N LEU A 98 -8.07 -1.25 -2.67
CA LEU A 98 -6.66 -1.00 -2.43
C LEU A 98 -6.52 -0.58 -0.96
N GLN A 99 -5.89 -1.43 -0.15
CA GLN A 99 -5.83 -1.25 1.31
C GLN A 99 -4.72 -0.33 1.74
N SER A 100 -3.52 -0.49 1.17
CA SER A 100 -2.37 0.34 1.50
C SER A 100 -1.33 0.37 0.38
N LEU A 101 -0.63 1.50 0.29
CA LEU A 101 0.48 1.73 -0.62
C LEU A 101 1.57 2.48 0.14
N PHE A 102 2.76 1.89 0.20
CA PHE A 102 3.93 2.50 0.82
C PHE A 102 5.08 2.51 -0.19
N VAL A 103 5.78 3.63 -0.27
CA VAL A 103 6.98 3.79 -1.10
C VAL A 103 8.06 4.43 -0.24
N SER A 104 9.27 3.91 -0.30
CA SER A 104 10.42 4.44 0.42
C SER A 104 10.61 5.94 0.15
N GLY A 105 10.83 6.73 1.20
CA GLY A 105 10.95 8.18 1.08
C GLY A 105 12.06 8.64 0.14
N SER A 106 13.16 7.89 0.04
CA SER A 106 14.26 8.16 -0.91
C SER A 106 13.88 7.92 -2.38
N HIS A 107 12.75 7.25 -2.62
CA HIS A 107 12.27 6.90 -3.96
C HIS A 107 10.91 7.56 -4.30
N HIS A 108 10.50 8.55 -3.50
CA HIS A 108 9.31 9.33 -3.83
C HIS A 108 9.49 10.09 -5.15
N ARG A 109 8.39 10.36 -5.84
CA ARG A 109 8.31 11.07 -7.13
C ARG A 109 9.05 10.42 -8.31
N GLN A 110 9.42 9.16 -8.19
CA GLN A 110 10.04 8.35 -9.26
C GLN A 110 9.01 7.45 -9.98
N GLY A 111 7.72 7.67 -9.78
CA GLY A 111 6.66 6.91 -10.43
C GLY A 111 6.38 5.52 -9.86
N ILE A 112 7.06 5.11 -8.78
CA ILE A 112 6.92 3.76 -8.19
C ILE A 112 5.49 3.50 -7.71
N GLY A 113 4.90 4.45 -6.97
CA GLY A 113 3.52 4.32 -6.50
C GLY A 113 2.52 4.20 -7.66
N ARG A 114 2.74 4.96 -8.74
CA ARG A 114 1.94 4.87 -9.97
C ARG A 114 2.02 3.48 -10.58
N LYS A 115 3.23 2.97 -10.80
CA LYS A 115 3.43 1.63 -11.40
C LYS A 115 2.83 0.50 -10.56
N LEU A 116 2.96 0.56 -9.22
CA LEU A 116 2.32 -0.40 -8.32
C LEU A 116 0.79 -0.35 -8.44
N THR A 117 0.21 0.85 -8.46
CA THR A 117 -1.24 1.04 -8.57
C THR A 117 -1.75 0.57 -9.93
N GLU A 118 -1.08 0.96 -11.01
CA GLU A 118 -1.44 0.53 -12.37
C GLU A 118 -1.35 -1.00 -12.54
N HIS A 119 -0.30 -1.62 -12.00
CA HIS A 119 -0.15 -3.08 -12.03
C HIS A 119 -1.28 -3.78 -11.27
N PHE A 120 -1.60 -3.29 -10.06
CA PHE A 120 -2.72 -3.78 -9.26
C PHE A 120 -4.06 -3.63 -10.01
N GLU A 121 -4.31 -2.47 -10.61
CA GLU A 121 -5.53 -2.22 -11.39
C GLU A 121 -5.62 -3.16 -12.58
N GLN A 122 -4.57 -3.28 -13.38
CA GLN A 122 -4.51 -4.17 -14.56
C GLN A 122 -4.78 -5.63 -14.21
N GLU A 123 -4.14 -6.15 -13.15
CA GLU A 123 -4.35 -7.51 -12.68
C GLU A 123 -5.82 -7.78 -12.31
N HIS A 124 -6.50 -6.83 -11.69
CA HIS A 124 -7.89 -6.99 -11.30
C HIS A 124 -8.86 -6.73 -12.45
N ILE A 125 -8.54 -5.79 -13.34
CA ILE A 125 -9.29 -5.55 -14.58
C ILE A 125 -9.32 -6.79 -15.45
N SER A 126 -8.20 -7.50 -15.60
CA SER A 126 -8.16 -8.76 -16.36
C SER A 126 -9.08 -9.85 -15.81
N ARG A 127 -9.51 -9.72 -14.55
CA ARG A 127 -10.48 -10.58 -13.87
C ARG A 127 -11.91 -10.01 -13.88
N GLY A 128 -12.16 -8.94 -14.64
CA GLY A 128 -13.48 -8.32 -14.80
C GLY A 128 -13.82 -7.28 -13.72
N ILE A 129 -12.90 -6.88 -12.86
CA ILE A 129 -13.12 -5.83 -11.86
C ILE A 129 -13.01 -4.46 -12.55
N THR A 130 -14.04 -3.64 -12.38
CA THR A 130 -14.09 -2.30 -12.97
C THR A 130 -14.17 -1.18 -11.95
N VAL A 131 -14.36 -1.49 -10.66
CA VAL A 131 -14.51 -0.50 -9.60
C VAL A 131 -13.49 -0.72 -8.50
N PHE A 132 -12.66 0.30 -8.26
CA PHE A 132 -11.66 0.32 -7.22
C PHE A 132 -11.99 1.34 -6.14
N LYS A 133 -11.77 1.00 -4.89
CA LYS A 133 -12.01 1.84 -3.70
C LYS A 133 -10.76 1.89 -2.84
N LEU A 134 -10.58 3.00 -2.15
CA LEU A 134 -9.52 3.15 -1.16
C LEU A 134 -9.88 4.21 -0.12
N LEU A 135 -9.09 4.23 0.95
CA LEU A 135 -9.08 5.27 1.97
C LEU A 135 -7.70 5.95 1.93
N ALA A 136 -7.65 7.14 1.32
CA ALA A 136 -6.42 7.90 1.21
C ALA A 136 -6.19 8.73 2.48
N THR A 137 -5.01 8.66 3.07
CA THR A 137 -4.58 9.69 4.02
C THR A 137 -4.59 11.05 3.32
N LEU A 138 -4.83 12.15 4.04
CA LEU A 138 -5.08 13.45 3.40
C LEU A 138 -3.94 13.90 2.49
N GLN A 139 -2.70 13.61 2.87
CA GLN A 139 -1.52 13.91 2.07
C GLN A 139 -1.38 13.06 0.79
N ALA A 140 -2.02 11.90 0.74
CA ALA A 140 -2.01 11.02 -0.44
C ALA A 140 -3.14 11.34 -1.43
N VAL A 141 -4.11 12.16 -1.06
CA VAL A 141 -5.26 12.53 -1.91
C VAL A 141 -4.81 13.08 -3.27
N PRO A 142 -3.85 14.04 -3.37
CA PRO A 142 -3.41 14.56 -4.67
C PRO A 142 -2.89 13.45 -5.60
N PHE A 143 -2.11 12.51 -5.07
CA PHE A 143 -1.59 11.37 -5.84
C PHE A 143 -2.73 10.53 -6.45
N TYR A 144 -3.74 10.20 -5.65
CA TYR A 144 -4.87 9.39 -6.16
C TYR A 144 -5.78 10.16 -7.11
N LEU A 145 -5.90 11.49 -6.97
CA LEU A 145 -6.59 12.32 -7.97
C LEU A 145 -5.88 12.26 -9.33
N GLU A 146 -4.54 12.37 -9.34
CA GLU A 146 -3.73 12.20 -10.56
C GLU A 146 -3.83 10.79 -11.17
N MET A 147 -4.09 9.77 -10.34
CA MET A 147 -4.37 8.41 -10.79
C MET A 147 -5.80 8.20 -11.30
N GLY A 148 -6.63 9.24 -11.31
CA GLY A 148 -8.01 9.19 -11.79
C GLY A 148 -9.05 8.76 -10.77
N TYR A 149 -8.66 8.61 -9.49
CA TYR A 149 -9.63 8.41 -8.42
C TYR A 149 -10.38 9.70 -8.12
N LYS A 150 -11.64 9.55 -7.71
CA LYS A 150 -12.51 10.68 -7.31
C LYS A 150 -12.90 10.50 -5.85
N LYS A 151 -13.00 11.59 -5.10
CA LYS A 151 -13.57 11.60 -3.76
C LYS A 151 -15.01 11.06 -3.81
N SER A 152 -15.37 10.15 -2.92
CA SER A 152 -16.70 9.51 -2.92
C SER A 152 -17.61 9.99 -1.80
N THR A 153 -17.04 10.23 -0.62
CA THR A 153 -17.75 10.75 0.57
C THR A 153 -16.83 11.70 1.33
N GLY A 154 -17.32 12.31 2.42
CA GLY A 154 -16.50 13.18 3.28
C GLY A 154 -15.36 12.44 3.99
N VAL A 155 -14.40 13.21 4.48
CA VAL A 155 -13.30 12.72 5.32
C VAL A 155 -13.86 12.05 6.56
N ARG A 156 -13.25 10.94 6.96
CA ARG A 156 -13.58 10.21 8.19
C ARG A 156 -12.32 9.75 8.90
N SER A 157 -12.44 9.55 10.19
CA SER A 157 -11.41 8.94 11.01
C SER A 157 -11.43 7.42 10.81
N ILE A 158 -10.25 6.83 10.62
CA ILE A 158 -10.11 5.38 10.53
C ILE A 158 -9.20 4.85 11.65
N HIS A 159 -9.30 3.55 11.86
CA HIS A 159 -8.40 2.82 12.75
C HIS A 159 -7.22 2.23 11.96
N SER A 160 -6.07 2.16 12.61
CA SER A 160 -4.92 1.40 12.17
C SER A 160 -4.43 0.58 13.36
N PHE A 161 -4.63 -0.72 13.31
CA PHE A 161 -4.42 -1.65 14.44
C PHE A 161 -5.19 -1.17 15.70
N GLU A 162 -4.51 -0.90 16.81
CA GLU A 162 -5.11 -0.38 18.04
C GLU A 162 -5.22 1.15 18.07
N GLY A 163 -4.59 1.83 17.09
CA GLY A 163 -4.61 3.28 16.97
C GLY A 163 -5.86 3.80 16.28
N GLN A 164 -6.29 5.00 16.67
CA GLN A 164 -7.47 5.67 16.16
C GLN A 164 -7.15 7.08 15.68
N GLY A 165 -8.04 7.64 14.89
CA GLY A 165 -8.01 9.06 14.55
C GLY A 165 -7.20 9.41 13.32
N LEU A 166 -6.83 8.45 12.48
CA LEU A 166 -6.16 8.75 11.20
C LEU A 166 -7.17 9.32 10.19
N PRO A 167 -7.12 10.63 9.88
CA PRO A 167 -8.06 11.25 8.96
C PRO A 167 -7.80 10.73 7.54
N SER A 168 -8.86 10.25 6.89
CA SER A 168 -8.77 9.63 5.57
C SER A 168 -9.94 10.01 4.68
N GLN A 169 -9.63 10.22 3.41
CA GLN A 169 -10.59 10.54 2.36
C GLN A 169 -10.97 9.26 1.60
N PRO A 170 -12.24 8.83 1.65
CA PRO A 170 -12.72 7.75 0.79
C PRO A 170 -12.67 8.18 -0.68
N MET A 171 -12.10 7.34 -1.52
CA MET A 171 -11.98 7.60 -2.96
C MET A 171 -12.35 6.35 -3.76
N LYS A 172 -12.78 6.55 -5.00
CA LYS A 172 -13.10 5.48 -5.96
C LYS A 172 -12.64 5.83 -7.36
N LYS A 173 -12.34 4.79 -8.15
CA LYS A 173 -12.09 4.86 -9.59
C LYS A 173 -12.96 3.83 -10.29
N ILE A 174 -13.51 4.19 -11.43
CA ILE A 174 -14.39 3.33 -12.23
C ILE A 174 -13.82 3.29 -13.64
N PHE A 175 -13.52 2.10 -14.13
CA PHE A 175 -13.16 1.85 -15.51
C PHE A 175 -14.42 1.52 -16.33
N LYS A 176 -14.54 2.08 -17.51
CA LYS A 176 -15.60 1.69 -18.44
C LYS A 176 -15.19 0.43 -19.20
N ILE A 177 -16.14 -0.44 -19.50
CA ILE A 177 -15.89 -1.69 -20.23
C ILE A 177 -15.26 -1.38 -21.61
N ASN A 178 -15.60 -0.25 -22.21
CA ASN A 178 -15.02 0.18 -23.50
C ASN A 178 -13.54 0.60 -23.40
N ASP A 179 -13.04 0.90 -22.20
CA ASP A 179 -11.63 1.26 -21.98
C ASP A 179 -10.72 0.01 -21.87
N LEU A 180 -11.32 -1.19 -21.92
CA LEU A 180 -10.65 -2.48 -21.71
C LEU A 180 -10.29 -3.20 -23.02
N ASN A 181 -10.76 -2.69 -24.18
CA ASN A 181 -10.61 -3.32 -25.50
C ASN A 181 -9.68 -2.52 -26.44
N GLY A 182 -8.83 -1.65 -25.87
CA GLY A 182 -7.87 -0.83 -26.61
C GLY A 182 -6.42 -1.30 -26.46
#